data_cb863510e2095f53040bf78ae0843463
#
_entry.id   cb863510e2095f53040bf78ae0843463
#
_cell.length_a   1.000
_cell.length_b   1.000
_cell.length_c   1.000
_cell.angle_alpha   90.00
_cell.angle_beta   90.00
_cell.angle_gamma   90.00
#
_symmetry.space_group_name_H-M   'P 1'
#
loop_
_entity.id
_entity.type
_entity.pdbx_description
1 polymer ?
#
loop_
_entity_poly.entity_id
_entity_poly.type
_entity_poly.pdbx_seq_one_letter_code
_entity_poly.pdbx_strand_id
1 'polypeptide(L)'
;MYRSAGWPFLDTVEIDLIAAGLLEQVPEETGHATVRVTASGIAHLALSIQRNRQNRSAHEILVDRVGQEMLRDGRVVWTGLGLRAGLTAGVGEPVRWKMCRPDVFSIRNTNVASYLEPIVHEIKVSRADLLGDLKCKDKRDSYLDVGGQCWYVLGCDSKGRPIGQAHDVPPECGVLIAEPDRLHVARNAAKRTSRDLPFAIWMALAKAAPLHSSEQTIQQVALQEVLSEPR
;
A
#
# COMPACT_ATOMS: atom_id res chain seq x y z
N MET A 1 -6.92 -13.63 -27.09
CA MET A 1 -6.19 -14.90 -27.29
C MET A 1 -4.82 -14.74 -26.64
N TYR A 2 -4.60 -15.29 -25.47
CA TYR A 2 -3.29 -15.28 -24.81
C TYR A 2 -2.38 -16.22 -25.60
N ARG A 3 -1.25 -15.70 -26.08
CA ARG A 3 -0.20 -16.56 -26.64
C ARG A 3 0.36 -17.42 -25.50
N SER A 4 0.05 -18.69 -25.50
CA SER A 4 0.51 -19.67 -24.51
C SER A 4 1.91 -20.23 -24.84
N ALA A 5 2.55 -19.74 -25.89
CA ALA A 5 3.89 -20.16 -26.30
C ALA A 5 4.75 -18.97 -26.73
N GLY A 6 6.01 -19.01 -26.45
CA GLY A 6 7.01 -17.99 -26.77
C GLY A 6 8.37 -18.61 -27.06
N TRP A 7 9.31 -17.79 -27.53
CA TRP A 7 10.70 -18.19 -27.75
C TRP A 7 11.39 -18.44 -26.42
N PRO A 8 12.20 -19.52 -26.26
CA PRO A 8 12.95 -19.78 -25.05
C PRO A 8 14.03 -18.71 -24.84
N PHE A 9 14.10 -18.13 -23.65
CA PHE A 9 15.15 -17.19 -23.24
C PHE A 9 16.31 -17.90 -22.54
N LEU A 10 16.06 -19.09 -22.01
CA LEU A 10 17.02 -19.90 -21.24
C LEU A 10 17.66 -19.12 -20.07
N ASP A 11 16.92 -18.17 -19.51
CA ASP A 11 17.31 -17.51 -18.28
C ASP A 11 17.06 -18.42 -17.05
N THR A 12 17.59 -18.02 -15.89
CA THR A 12 17.47 -18.79 -14.66
C THR A 12 16.03 -19.01 -14.23
N VAL A 13 15.17 -18.02 -14.46
CA VAL A 13 13.74 -18.10 -14.09
C VAL A 13 13.00 -19.12 -14.97
N GLU A 14 13.25 -19.11 -16.28
CA GLU A 14 12.66 -20.06 -17.22
C GLU A 14 13.12 -21.48 -16.92
N ILE A 15 14.41 -21.67 -16.65
CA ILE A 15 14.99 -22.98 -16.28
C ILE A 15 14.34 -23.52 -15.00
N ASP A 16 14.18 -22.68 -13.98
CA ASP A 16 13.55 -23.05 -12.70
C ASP A 16 12.07 -23.43 -12.92
N LEU A 17 11.35 -22.70 -13.77
CA LEU A 17 9.95 -22.99 -14.09
C LEU A 17 9.79 -24.29 -14.89
N ILE A 18 10.72 -24.60 -15.80
CA ILE A 18 10.75 -25.89 -16.53
C ILE A 18 11.07 -27.02 -15.55
N ALA A 19 12.08 -26.86 -14.69
CA ALA A 19 12.45 -27.84 -13.70
C ALA A 19 11.29 -28.12 -12.70
N ALA A 20 10.48 -27.09 -12.38
CA ALA A 20 9.27 -27.21 -11.57
C ALA A 20 8.07 -27.82 -12.33
N GLY A 21 8.18 -28.12 -13.62
CA GLY A 21 7.09 -28.65 -14.44
C GLY A 21 5.97 -27.65 -14.74
N LEU A 22 6.22 -26.35 -14.55
CA LEU A 22 5.25 -25.29 -14.83
C LEU A 22 5.32 -24.79 -16.28
N LEU A 23 6.48 -24.95 -16.90
CA LEU A 23 6.72 -24.75 -18.34
C LEU A 23 7.23 -26.03 -18.97
N GLU A 24 7.04 -26.16 -20.28
CA GLU A 24 7.64 -27.22 -21.08
C GLU A 24 8.20 -26.66 -22.38
N GLN A 25 9.29 -27.25 -22.86
CA GLN A 25 9.81 -26.96 -24.19
C GLN A 25 9.19 -27.91 -25.20
N VAL A 26 8.62 -27.34 -26.25
CA VAL A 26 8.01 -28.10 -27.34
C VAL A 26 8.87 -27.90 -28.58
N PRO A 27 9.50 -28.96 -29.12
CA PRO A 27 10.22 -28.88 -30.39
C PRO A 27 9.24 -28.64 -31.55
N GLU A 28 9.59 -27.75 -32.45
CA GLU A 28 8.86 -27.54 -33.70
C GLU A 28 9.56 -28.27 -34.87
N GLU A 29 8.79 -28.60 -35.88
CA GLU A 29 9.32 -29.25 -37.12
C GLU A 29 10.38 -28.40 -37.82
N THR A 30 10.39 -27.09 -37.57
CA THR A 30 11.35 -26.11 -38.10
C THR A 30 12.74 -26.16 -37.41
N GLY A 31 12.91 -27.05 -36.42
CA GLY A 31 14.14 -27.17 -35.63
C GLY A 31 14.29 -26.15 -34.53
N HIS A 32 13.30 -25.28 -34.33
CA HIS A 32 13.22 -24.36 -33.19
C HIS A 32 12.40 -24.99 -32.08
N ALA A 33 12.67 -24.60 -30.83
CA ALA A 33 11.83 -24.96 -29.69
C ALA A 33 10.97 -23.77 -29.29
N THR A 34 9.77 -24.03 -28.82
CA THR A 34 8.91 -23.03 -28.16
C THR A 34 8.69 -23.42 -26.71
N VAL A 35 8.48 -22.42 -25.83
CA VAL A 35 8.17 -22.65 -24.43
C VAL A 35 6.65 -22.50 -24.25
N ARG A 36 6.03 -23.45 -23.60
CA ARG A 36 4.60 -23.49 -23.35
C ARG A 36 4.31 -23.68 -21.87
N VAL A 37 3.24 -23.01 -21.37
CA VAL A 37 2.76 -23.23 -20.00
C VAL A 37 2.04 -24.57 -19.93
N THR A 38 2.43 -25.41 -18.98
CA THR A 38 1.80 -26.71 -18.71
C THR A 38 0.43 -26.55 -18.01
N ALA A 39 -0.36 -27.62 -17.98
CA ALA A 39 -1.61 -27.64 -17.19
C ALA A 39 -1.35 -27.32 -15.71
N SER A 40 -0.24 -27.83 -15.16
CA SER A 40 0.22 -27.52 -13.80
C SER A 40 0.56 -26.04 -13.65
N GLY A 41 1.23 -25.44 -14.64
CA GLY A 41 1.54 -24.02 -14.66
C GLY A 41 0.27 -23.15 -14.69
N ILE A 42 -0.71 -23.52 -15.51
CA ILE A 42 -2.02 -22.83 -15.56
C ILE A 42 -2.73 -22.91 -14.19
N ALA A 43 -2.76 -24.08 -13.57
CA ALA A 43 -3.36 -24.26 -12.24
C ALA A 43 -2.63 -23.39 -11.17
N HIS A 44 -1.30 -23.35 -11.21
CA HIS A 44 -0.49 -22.52 -10.33
C HIS A 44 -0.79 -21.03 -10.50
N LEU A 45 -0.89 -20.56 -11.76
CA LEU A 45 -1.28 -19.18 -12.07
C LEU A 45 -2.69 -18.84 -11.55
N ALA A 46 -3.66 -19.75 -11.75
CA ALA A 46 -5.03 -19.55 -11.28
C ALA A 46 -5.09 -19.41 -9.76
N LEU A 47 -4.38 -20.27 -9.01
CA LEU A 47 -4.27 -20.18 -7.55
C LEU A 47 -3.59 -18.89 -7.10
N SER A 48 -2.54 -18.45 -7.80
CA SER A 48 -1.83 -17.20 -7.50
C SER A 48 -2.74 -15.99 -7.72
N ILE A 49 -3.51 -15.96 -8.82
CA ILE A 49 -4.48 -14.90 -9.11
C ILE A 49 -5.59 -14.86 -8.04
N GLN A 50 -6.11 -16.02 -7.65
CA GLN A 50 -7.14 -16.10 -6.60
C GLN A 50 -6.61 -15.58 -5.26
N ARG A 51 -5.41 -15.98 -4.86
CA ARG A 51 -4.74 -15.51 -3.64
C ARG A 51 -4.50 -14.00 -3.67
N ASN A 52 -4.05 -13.47 -4.79
CA ASN A 52 -3.83 -12.03 -4.97
C ASN A 52 -5.14 -11.23 -4.88
N ARG A 53 -6.25 -11.77 -5.42
CA ARG A 53 -7.59 -11.14 -5.27
C ARG A 53 -8.05 -11.12 -3.83
N GLN A 54 -7.88 -12.22 -3.09
CA GLN A 54 -8.22 -12.29 -1.67
C GLN A 54 -7.36 -11.33 -0.82
N ASN A 55 -6.05 -11.29 -1.07
CA ASN A 55 -5.14 -10.37 -0.39
C ASN A 55 -5.46 -8.90 -0.68
N ARG A 56 -5.83 -8.57 -1.92
CA ARG A 56 -6.24 -7.20 -2.29
C ARG A 56 -7.51 -6.80 -1.54
N SER A 57 -8.51 -7.67 -1.48
CA SER A 57 -9.74 -7.40 -0.72
C SER A 57 -9.47 -7.21 0.77
N ALA A 58 -8.64 -8.05 1.39
CA ALA A 58 -8.25 -7.91 2.78
C ALA A 58 -7.45 -6.61 3.03
N HIS A 59 -6.58 -6.22 2.09
CA HIS A 59 -5.84 -4.97 2.15
C HIS A 59 -6.80 -3.77 2.10
N GLU A 60 -7.72 -3.73 1.15
CA GLU A 60 -8.67 -2.63 0.98
C GLU A 60 -9.57 -2.47 2.22
N ILE A 61 -10.06 -3.57 2.80
CA ILE A 61 -10.83 -3.57 4.04
C ILE A 61 -10.02 -2.95 5.19
N LEU A 62 -8.74 -3.30 5.30
CA LEU A 62 -7.89 -2.77 6.36
C LEU A 62 -7.51 -1.29 6.11
N VAL A 63 -7.31 -0.88 4.86
CA VAL A 63 -7.13 0.54 4.48
C VAL A 63 -8.34 1.37 4.91
N ASP A 64 -9.55 0.92 4.57
CA ASP A 64 -10.79 1.59 4.98
C ASP A 64 -10.91 1.68 6.50
N ARG A 65 -10.62 0.59 7.21
CA ARG A 65 -10.66 0.57 8.67
C ARG A 65 -9.69 1.58 9.29
N VAL A 66 -8.44 1.62 8.82
CA VAL A 66 -7.44 2.60 9.29
C VAL A 66 -7.90 4.02 8.97
N GLY A 67 -8.43 4.25 7.76
CA GLY A 67 -8.98 5.55 7.37
C GLY A 67 -10.10 6.02 8.30
N GLN A 68 -11.06 5.15 8.62
CA GLN A 68 -12.16 5.46 9.54
C GLN A 68 -11.67 5.71 10.98
N GLU A 69 -10.66 4.97 11.45
CA GLU A 69 -10.06 5.20 12.76
C GLU A 69 -9.43 6.59 12.84
N MET A 70 -8.66 6.98 11.82
CA MET A 70 -8.06 8.32 11.75
C MET A 70 -9.11 9.43 11.66
N LEU A 71 -10.25 9.20 11.01
CA LEU A 71 -11.37 10.15 11.01
C LEU A 71 -11.98 10.31 12.42
N ARG A 72 -12.16 9.21 13.15
CA ARG A 72 -12.64 9.24 14.55
C ARG A 72 -11.68 9.98 15.47
N ASP A 73 -10.39 9.90 15.21
CA ASP A 73 -9.33 10.67 15.89
C ASP A 73 -9.34 12.17 15.52
N GLY A 74 -10.32 12.63 14.74
CA GLY A 74 -10.48 14.03 14.34
C GLY A 74 -9.45 14.49 13.29
N ARG A 75 -8.96 13.57 12.45
CA ARG A 75 -8.00 13.88 11.39
C ARG A 75 -8.70 14.05 10.04
N VAL A 76 -8.07 14.80 9.12
CA VAL A 76 -8.43 14.81 7.70
C VAL A 76 -7.63 13.71 7.02
N VAL A 77 -8.29 12.86 6.24
CA VAL A 77 -7.74 11.58 5.77
C VAL A 77 -7.87 11.45 4.26
N TRP A 78 -6.85 10.90 3.62
CA TRP A 78 -6.86 10.51 2.20
C TRP A 78 -6.33 9.08 2.05
N THR A 79 -6.89 8.33 1.11
CA THR A 79 -6.43 6.98 0.76
C THR A 79 -5.80 6.98 -0.63
N GLY A 80 -4.70 6.23 -0.80
CA GLY A 80 -4.03 6.05 -2.08
C GLY A 80 -3.55 7.34 -2.76
N LEU A 81 -3.25 8.39 -1.98
CA LEU A 81 -2.83 9.69 -2.47
C LEU A 81 -1.41 9.66 -3.03
N GLY A 82 -1.23 10.13 -4.28
CA GLY A 82 0.10 10.30 -4.88
C GLY A 82 0.80 11.55 -4.33
N LEU A 83 1.91 11.39 -3.63
CA LEU A 83 2.70 12.45 -3.01
C LEU A 83 4.11 12.50 -3.59
N ARG A 84 4.71 13.68 -3.56
CA ARG A 84 6.08 13.90 -4.04
C ARG A 84 7.01 14.18 -2.86
N ALA A 85 7.87 13.22 -2.56
CA ALA A 85 8.90 13.31 -1.52
C ALA A 85 10.19 13.91 -2.06
N GLY A 86 10.89 14.71 -1.23
CA GLY A 86 12.19 15.29 -1.54
C GLY A 86 13.30 14.60 -0.74
N LEU A 87 13.94 13.60 -1.31
CA LEU A 87 15.02 12.87 -0.65
C LEU A 87 16.35 13.58 -0.84
N THR A 88 17.05 13.86 0.24
CA THR A 88 18.42 14.39 0.25
C THR A 88 19.38 13.35 0.82
N ALA A 89 20.49 13.12 0.16
CA ALA A 89 21.56 12.26 0.68
C ALA A 89 22.38 12.92 1.80
N GLY A 90 22.37 14.26 1.87
CA GLY A 90 23.08 15.04 2.89
C GLY A 90 22.87 16.54 2.74
N VAL A 91 23.47 17.30 3.67
CA VAL A 91 23.44 18.78 3.63
C VAL A 91 24.22 19.27 2.40
N GLY A 92 23.56 20.04 1.51
CA GLY A 92 24.16 20.57 0.28
C GLY A 92 24.03 19.66 -0.95
N GLU A 93 23.54 18.41 -0.77
CA GLU A 93 23.27 17.52 -1.89
C GLU A 93 21.97 17.89 -2.63
N PRO A 94 21.88 17.63 -3.95
CA PRO A 94 20.68 17.92 -4.71
C PRO A 94 19.51 17.06 -4.23
N VAL A 95 18.33 17.67 -4.17
CA VAL A 95 17.08 16.98 -3.81
C VAL A 95 16.68 16.03 -4.93
N ARG A 96 16.61 14.74 -4.63
CA ARG A 96 16.06 13.71 -5.52
C ARG A 96 14.57 13.55 -5.25
N TRP A 97 13.76 13.92 -6.22
CA TRP A 97 12.32 13.81 -6.12
C TRP A 97 11.84 12.39 -6.39
N LYS A 98 11.00 11.89 -5.52
CA LYS A 98 10.38 10.56 -5.64
C LYS A 98 8.88 10.63 -5.44
N MET A 99 8.15 9.97 -6.34
CA MET A 99 6.71 9.74 -6.12
C MET A 99 6.52 8.61 -5.12
N CYS A 100 5.67 8.84 -4.14
CA CYS A 100 5.23 7.84 -3.17
C CYS A 100 3.71 7.84 -3.07
N ARG A 101 3.14 6.71 -2.71
CA ARG A 101 1.69 6.53 -2.61
C ARG A 101 1.39 5.73 -1.35
N PRO A 102 1.29 6.38 -0.19
CA PRO A 102 0.88 5.72 1.04
C PRO A 102 -0.56 5.20 0.92
N ASP A 103 -0.85 4.10 1.59
CA ASP A 103 -2.20 3.56 1.64
C ASP A 103 -3.15 4.52 2.32
N VAL A 104 -2.74 5.10 3.47
CA VAL A 104 -3.47 6.17 4.16
C VAL A 104 -2.51 7.30 4.51
N PHE A 105 -2.90 8.51 4.15
CA PHE A 105 -2.26 9.76 4.57
C PHE A 105 -3.25 10.59 5.36
N SER A 106 -2.83 11.14 6.49
CA SER A 106 -3.68 11.98 7.31
C SER A 106 -2.94 13.15 7.93
N ILE A 107 -3.66 14.24 8.15
CA ILE A 107 -3.19 15.40 8.91
C ILE A 107 -4.19 15.70 10.03
N ARG A 108 -3.74 16.32 11.11
CA ARG A 108 -4.65 16.82 12.14
C ARG A 108 -5.55 17.92 11.56
N ASN A 109 -6.82 17.91 11.89
CA ASN A 109 -7.75 18.98 11.52
C ASN A 109 -7.49 20.20 12.40
N THR A 110 -6.66 21.12 11.93
CA THR A 110 -6.21 22.31 12.64
C THR A 110 -5.91 23.46 11.67
N ASN A 111 -6.05 24.69 12.16
CA ASN A 111 -5.66 25.90 11.43
C ASN A 111 -4.23 26.37 11.78
N VAL A 112 -3.51 25.63 12.64
CA VAL A 112 -2.15 25.96 13.08
C VAL A 112 -1.16 25.04 12.41
N ALA A 113 -0.30 25.55 11.53
CA ALA A 113 0.63 24.78 10.71
C ALA A 113 1.52 23.84 11.53
N SER A 114 2.03 24.30 12.70
CA SER A 114 2.87 23.48 13.59
C SER A 114 2.16 22.28 14.23
N TYR A 115 0.82 22.24 14.18
CA TYR A 115 -0.01 21.16 14.75
C TYR A 115 -0.57 20.21 13.69
N LEU A 116 -0.19 20.35 12.45
CA LEU A 116 -0.70 19.50 11.35
C LEU A 116 -0.41 18.02 11.54
N GLU A 117 0.73 17.67 12.13
CA GLU A 117 1.18 16.30 12.42
C GLU A 117 0.83 15.33 11.27
N PRO A 118 1.48 15.45 10.10
CA PRO A 118 1.21 14.54 8.99
C PRO A 118 1.63 13.12 9.36
N ILE A 119 0.78 12.14 9.03
CA ILE A 119 1.01 10.71 9.32
C ILE A 119 0.78 9.90 8.07
N VAL A 120 1.70 8.98 7.80
CA VAL A 120 1.59 7.95 6.78
C VAL A 120 1.31 6.60 7.46
N HIS A 121 0.33 5.86 6.93
CA HIS A 121 0.12 4.45 7.25
C HIS A 121 0.33 3.61 6.01
N GLU A 122 1.14 2.58 6.14
CA GLU A 122 1.39 1.54 5.14
C GLU A 122 0.81 0.23 5.64
N ILE A 123 -0.14 -0.32 4.89
CA ILE A 123 -0.90 -1.50 5.28
C ILE A 123 -0.29 -2.75 4.66
N LYS A 124 -0.13 -3.80 5.45
CA LYS A 124 0.36 -5.10 5.02
C LYS A 124 -0.56 -6.20 5.51
N VAL A 125 -0.96 -7.09 4.61
CA VAL A 125 -1.85 -8.24 4.90
C VAL A 125 -1.21 -9.58 4.58
N SER A 126 0.04 -9.58 4.08
CA SER A 126 0.80 -10.79 3.87
C SER A 126 2.26 -10.63 4.32
N ARG A 127 2.83 -11.71 4.88
CA ARG A 127 4.23 -11.73 5.34
C ARG A 127 5.20 -11.47 4.18
N ALA A 128 4.92 -12.04 3.01
CA ALA A 128 5.77 -11.88 1.82
C ALA A 128 5.83 -10.43 1.36
N ASP A 129 4.68 -9.73 1.34
CA ASP A 129 4.61 -8.32 0.98
C ASP A 129 5.32 -7.43 2.01
N LEU A 130 5.12 -7.70 3.31
CA LEU A 130 5.85 -7.01 4.38
C LEU A 130 7.38 -7.12 4.17
N LEU A 131 7.89 -8.34 4.02
CA LEU A 131 9.33 -8.56 3.85
C LEU A 131 9.89 -7.96 2.56
N GLY A 132 9.10 -7.96 1.48
CA GLY A 132 9.44 -7.30 0.22
C GLY A 132 9.53 -5.79 0.38
N ASP A 133 8.56 -5.19 1.04
CA ASP A 133 8.49 -3.74 1.28
C ASP A 133 9.64 -3.25 2.18
N LEU A 134 9.96 -3.99 3.23
CA LEU A 134 11.02 -3.63 4.17
C LEU A 134 12.42 -3.55 3.53
N LYS A 135 12.66 -4.22 2.39
CA LYS A 135 13.88 -4.10 1.60
C LYS A 135 13.97 -2.76 0.85
N CYS A 136 12.83 -2.09 0.63
CA CYS A 136 12.75 -0.85 -0.13
C CYS A 136 12.99 0.38 0.76
N LYS A 137 14.24 0.61 1.17
CA LYS A 137 14.62 1.76 2.02
C LYS A 137 14.13 3.10 1.44
N ASP A 138 14.31 3.32 0.16
CA ASP A 138 13.90 4.55 -0.53
C ASP A 138 12.39 4.85 -0.44
N LYS A 139 11.55 3.80 -0.40
CA LYS A 139 10.11 3.96 -0.21
C LYS A 139 9.82 4.46 1.21
N ARG A 140 10.42 3.83 2.18
CA ARG A 140 10.29 4.20 3.60
C ARG A 140 10.80 5.62 3.86
N ASP A 141 11.97 5.96 3.32
CA ASP A 141 12.52 7.32 3.42
C ASP A 141 11.58 8.35 2.81
N SER A 142 10.91 8.03 1.69
CA SER A 142 9.89 8.89 1.08
C SER A 142 8.69 9.11 2.01
N TYR A 143 8.23 8.06 2.68
CA TYR A 143 7.14 8.15 3.65
C TYR A 143 7.50 8.97 4.88
N LEU A 144 8.73 8.83 5.35
CA LEU A 144 9.25 9.61 6.47
C LEU A 144 9.49 11.08 6.10
N ASP A 145 9.70 11.40 4.82
CA ASP A 145 9.83 12.78 4.35
C ASP A 145 8.47 13.48 4.25
N VAL A 146 7.45 12.81 3.69
CA VAL A 146 6.12 13.40 3.51
C VAL A 146 5.26 13.34 4.76
N GLY A 147 5.50 12.39 5.67
CA GLY A 147 4.82 12.24 6.93
C GLY A 147 5.75 12.53 8.10
N GLY A 148 5.32 13.30 9.08
CA GLY A 148 6.05 13.47 10.33
C GLY A 148 6.21 12.14 11.12
N GLN A 149 5.37 11.15 10.80
CA GLN A 149 5.39 9.80 11.33
C GLN A 149 5.04 8.80 10.21
N CYS A 150 5.68 7.65 10.23
CA CYS A 150 5.33 6.51 9.36
C CYS A 150 4.95 5.31 10.22
N TRP A 151 3.79 4.72 9.94
CA TRP A 151 3.24 3.58 10.65
C TRP A 151 3.03 2.41 9.70
N TYR A 152 3.50 1.23 10.10
CA TYR A 152 3.13 -0.03 9.45
C TYR A 152 1.93 -0.63 10.17
N VAL A 153 0.89 -0.95 9.42
CA VAL A 153 -0.30 -1.63 9.95
C VAL A 153 -0.25 -3.07 9.48
N LEU A 154 -0.05 -3.98 10.41
CA LEU A 154 0.09 -5.41 10.15
C LEU A 154 -1.24 -6.11 10.35
N GLY A 155 -1.79 -6.65 9.27
CA GLY A 155 -2.97 -7.50 9.28
C GLY A 155 -2.67 -8.90 9.81
N CYS A 156 -3.64 -9.80 9.63
CA CYS A 156 -3.54 -11.19 10.03
C CYS A 156 -3.55 -12.12 8.82
N ASP A 157 -2.95 -13.29 8.99
CA ASP A 157 -3.05 -14.40 8.03
C ASP A 157 -4.46 -15.04 8.05
N SER A 158 -4.69 -16.01 7.18
CA SER A 158 -5.97 -16.76 7.11
C SER A 158 -6.34 -17.52 8.39
N LYS A 159 -5.41 -17.63 9.35
CA LYS A 159 -5.61 -18.25 10.67
C LYS A 159 -5.77 -17.22 11.80
N GLY A 160 -5.90 -15.92 11.44
CA GLY A 160 -6.02 -14.84 12.41
C GLY A 160 -4.73 -14.49 13.15
N ARG A 161 -3.57 -14.97 12.73
CA ARG A 161 -2.28 -14.66 13.36
C ARG A 161 -1.66 -13.43 12.70
N PRO A 162 -1.10 -12.48 13.46
CA PRO A 162 -0.39 -11.33 12.89
C PRO A 162 0.68 -11.78 11.89
N ILE A 163 0.77 -11.12 10.74
CA ILE A 163 1.75 -11.41 9.69
C ILE A 163 3.18 -11.02 10.06
N GLY A 164 3.34 -10.26 11.13
CA GLY A 164 4.62 -9.79 11.62
C GLY A 164 4.51 -9.22 13.04
N GLN A 165 5.64 -8.79 13.56
CA GLN A 165 5.78 -8.23 14.89
C GLN A 165 6.53 -6.90 14.84
N ALA A 166 6.51 -6.11 15.93
CA ALA A 166 7.13 -4.80 15.96
C ALA A 166 8.64 -4.84 15.65
N HIS A 167 9.34 -5.91 16.04
CA HIS A 167 10.78 -6.04 15.79
C HIS A 167 11.13 -6.32 14.32
N ASP A 168 10.18 -6.77 13.50
CA ASP A 168 10.40 -6.94 12.05
C ASP A 168 10.52 -5.60 11.33
N VAL A 169 9.86 -4.56 11.85
CA VAL A 169 9.79 -3.23 11.24
C VAL A 169 10.89 -2.34 11.79
N PRO A 170 11.57 -1.51 10.95
CA PRO A 170 12.62 -0.60 11.39
C PRO A 170 12.17 0.34 12.53
N PRO A 171 13.08 0.68 13.48
CA PRO A 171 12.71 1.38 14.71
C PRO A 171 12.18 2.81 14.52
N GLU A 172 12.48 3.43 13.40
CA GLU A 172 11.97 4.75 13.03
C GLU A 172 10.47 4.78 12.70
N CYS A 173 9.87 3.61 12.41
CA CYS A 173 8.46 3.48 12.10
C CYS A 173 7.66 2.96 13.30
N GLY A 174 6.43 3.44 13.45
CA GLY A 174 5.45 2.86 14.36
C GLY A 174 4.88 1.55 13.82
N VAL A 175 4.30 0.75 14.70
CA VAL A 175 3.66 -0.52 14.33
C VAL A 175 2.30 -0.64 15.01
N LEU A 176 1.27 -0.82 14.18
CA LEU A 176 -0.08 -1.20 14.58
C LEU A 176 -0.32 -2.66 14.19
N ILE A 177 -0.92 -3.43 15.06
CA ILE A 177 -1.43 -4.78 14.78
C ILE A 177 -2.94 -4.69 14.64
N ALA A 178 -3.47 -5.15 13.51
CA ALA A 178 -4.90 -5.18 13.28
C ALA A 178 -5.50 -6.41 13.98
N GLU A 179 -6.10 -6.19 15.14
CA GLU A 179 -6.93 -7.17 15.83
C GLU A 179 -8.38 -7.10 15.28
N PRO A 180 -9.25 -8.08 15.52
CA PRO A 180 -10.62 -8.08 14.97
C PRO A 180 -11.42 -6.81 15.29
N ASP A 181 -11.30 -6.30 16.50
CA ASP A 181 -12.10 -5.21 17.07
C ASP A 181 -11.35 -3.86 17.20
N ARG A 182 -9.99 -3.87 17.17
CA ARG A 182 -9.18 -2.68 17.37
C ARG A 182 -7.86 -2.71 16.61
N LEU A 183 -7.24 -1.53 16.47
CA LEU A 183 -5.83 -1.39 16.08
C LEU A 183 -4.97 -1.29 17.34
N HIS A 184 -4.19 -2.32 17.61
CA HIS A 184 -3.30 -2.37 18.78
C HIS A 184 -1.97 -1.71 18.47
N VAL A 185 -1.55 -0.75 19.28
CA VAL A 185 -0.24 -0.09 19.17
C VAL A 185 0.85 -1.01 19.75
N ALA A 186 1.57 -1.71 18.87
CA ALA A 186 2.68 -2.57 19.27
C ALA A 186 3.99 -1.77 19.46
N ARG A 187 4.14 -0.64 18.76
CA ARG A 187 5.25 0.30 18.93
C ARG A 187 4.83 1.68 18.41
N ASN A 188 5.12 2.74 19.19
CA ASN A 188 4.91 4.10 18.73
C ASN A 188 5.90 4.50 17.63
N ALA A 189 5.43 5.29 16.65
CA ALA A 189 6.31 5.91 15.67
C ALA A 189 7.18 6.99 16.33
N ALA A 190 8.42 7.10 15.87
CA ALA A 190 9.28 8.22 16.26
C ALA A 190 8.67 9.53 15.73
N LYS A 191 8.42 10.48 16.63
CA LYS A 191 7.99 11.83 16.24
C LYS A 191 9.17 12.56 15.61
N ARG A 192 9.00 13.02 14.38
CA ARG A 192 9.94 13.94 13.75
C ARG A 192 9.53 15.37 14.01
N THR A 193 10.50 16.28 14.02
CA THR A 193 10.22 17.70 14.13
C THR A 193 9.26 18.10 13.00
N SER A 194 8.18 18.79 13.37
CA SER A 194 7.20 19.30 12.40
C SER A 194 7.93 20.16 11.36
N ARG A 195 7.83 19.77 10.10
CA ARG A 195 8.22 20.58 8.97
C ARG A 195 6.95 21.12 8.31
N ASP A 196 7.04 22.32 7.78
CA ASP A 196 5.98 22.79 6.90
C ASP A 196 5.81 21.84 5.73
N LEU A 197 4.57 21.51 5.42
CA LEU A 197 4.30 20.64 4.26
C LEU A 197 4.72 21.37 2.99
N PRO A 198 5.53 20.74 2.12
CA PRO A 198 5.91 21.32 0.84
C PRO A 198 4.69 21.69 -0.01
N PHE A 199 4.80 22.76 -0.81
CA PHE A 199 3.72 23.20 -1.71
C PHE A 199 3.19 22.07 -2.61
N ALA A 200 4.07 21.17 -3.07
CA ALA A 200 3.68 20.03 -3.89
C ALA A 200 2.71 19.09 -3.17
N ILE A 201 2.84 18.93 -1.84
CA ILE A 201 1.91 18.13 -1.03
C ILE A 201 0.58 18.88 -0.91
N TRP A 202 0.58 20.17 -0.59
CA TRP A 202 -0.64 20.99 -0.56
C TRP A 202 -1.43 20.92 -1.87
N MET A 203 -0.73 20.96 -3.01
CA MET A 203 -1.36 20.82 -4.32
C MET A 203 -1.94 19.42 -4.55
N ALA A 204 -1.33 18.38 -4.01
CA ALA A 204 -1.88 17.03 -4.08
C ALA A 204 -3.16 16.91 -3.23
N LEU A 205 -3.14 17.44 -2.00
CA LEU A 205 -4.30 17.46 -1.11
C LEU A 205 -5.47 18.27 -1.71
N ALA A 206 -5.19 19.43 -2.29
CA ALA A 206 -6.22 20.30 -2.90
C ALA A 206 -6.91 19.67 -4.12
N LYS A 207 -6.23 18.75 -4.82
CA LYS A 207 -6.77 18.04 -6.00
C LYS A 207 -7.48 16.73 -5.66
N ALA A 208 -7.36 16.26 -4.43
CA ALA A 208 -7.93 14.99 -3.99
C ALA A 208 -9.07 15.24 -2.99
N ALA A 209 -10.13 14.46 -3.09
CA ALA A 209 -11.18 14.49 -2.08
C ALA A 209 -10.72 13.73 -0.82
N PRO A 210 -10.85 14.33 0.37
CA PRO A 210 -10.62 13.59 1.61
C PRO A 210 -11.69 12.52 1.82
N LEU A 211 -11.34 11.50 2.61
CA LEU A 211 -12.29 10.49 3.06
C LEU A 211 -13.34 11.14 3.96
N HIS A 212 -14.59 10.77 3.79
CA HIS A 212 -15.69 11.21 4.63
C HIS A 212 -16.10 10.10 5.59
N SER A 213 -16.61 10.48 6.77
CA SER A 213 -17.23 9.50 7.67
C SER A 213 -18.50 8.93 7.03
N SER A 214 -18.82 7.68 7.33
CA SER A 214 -20.07 7.05 6.86
C SER A 214 -21.33 7.85 7.25
N GLU A 215 -21.30 8.52 8.40
CA GLU A 215 -22.40 9.40 8.86
C GLU A 215 -22.54 10.66 7.98
N GLN A 216 -21.43 11.27 7.57
CA GLN A 216 -21.43 12.42 6.66
C GLN A 216 -21.92 12.03 5.26
N THR A 217 -21.59 10.83 4.81
CA THR A 217 -22.06 10.31 3.52
C THR A 217 -23.57 10.08 3.55
N ILE A 218 -24.13 9.52 4.63
CA ILE A 218 -25.56 9.31 4.81
C ILE A 218 -26.30 10.67 4.84
N GLN A 219 -25.79 11.67 5.56
CA GLN A 219 -26.37 13.01 5.59
C GLN A 219 -26.33 13.70 4.22
N GLN A 220 -25.26 13.56 3.46
CA GLN A 220 -25.18 14.13 2.11
C GLN A 220 -26.15 13.46 1.14
N VAL A 221 -26.30 12.15 1.20
CA VAL A 221 -27.26 11.42 0.36
C VAL A 221 -28.69 11.82 0.71
N ALA A 222 -29.04 11.88 2.00
CA ALA A 222 -30.35 12.31 2.46
C ALA A 222 -30.68 13.76 2.06
N LEU A 223 -29.70 14.67 2.12
CA LEU A 223 -29.85 16.06 1.65
C LEU A 223 -30.04 16.15 0.13
N GLN A 224 -29.32 15.33 -0.65
CA GLN A 224 -29.51 15.27 -2.10
C GLN A 224 -30.86 14.70 -2.51
N GLU A 225 -31.38 13.69 -1.81
CA GLU A 225 -32.72 13.15 -2.04
C GLU A 225 -33.80 14.20 -1.77
N VAL A 226 -33.69 14.94 -0.65
CA VAL A 226 -34.63 16.02 -0.31
C VAL A 226 -34.62 17.19 -1.31
N LEU A 227 -33.42 17.48 -1.89
CA LEU A 227 -33.25 18.56 -2.89
C LEU A 227 -33.68 18.13 -4.30
N SER A 228 -33.78 16.82 -4.57
CA SER A 228 -34.15 16.27 -5.87
C SER A 228 -35.65 15.96 -6.03
N GLU A 229 -36.46 16.10 -4.99
CA GLU A 229 -37.91 15.99 -5.11
C GLU A 229 -38.46 17.17 -5.92
N PRO A 230 -39.12 16.94 -7.07
CA PRO A 230 -39.73 17.99 -7.87
C PRO A 230 -40.92 18.60 -7.11
N ARG A 231 -40.91 19.91 -6.97
CA ARG A 231 -42.04 20.69 -6.45
C ARG A 231 -43.18 20.70 -7.44
#